data_adc531cd513f3e2175d3574f721d999a
#
_entry.id   adc531cd513f3e2175d3574f721d999a
#
_cell.length_a   1.000
_cell.length_b   1.000
_cell.length_c   1.000
_cell.angle_alpha   90.00
_cell.angle_beta   90.00
_cell.angle_gamma   90.00
#
_symmetry.space_group_name_H-M   'P 1'
#
loop_
_entity.id
_entity.type
_entity.pdbx_description
1 polymer ?
#
loop_
_entity_poly.entity_id
_entity_poly.type
_entity_poly.pdbx_seq_one_letter_code
_entity_poly.pdbx_strand_id
1 'polypeptide(L)'
;MRVLALDYGSARCGCAVSDPTGTLATPIDHIERPGTRKGLVRVADLARAREVQRIVVGLPLGLSGHDTDQTRETREWADKLRDRVAPIPVELFDERFTTAIAARSGDTRTSEDSRAAAVLLEDWLALHRSDIA
;
A
#
# COMPACT_ATOMS: atom_id res chain seq x y z
N MET A 1 9.29 12.86 -3.98
CA MET A 1 8.27 12.54 -2.96
C MET A 1 8.39 11.10 -2.54
N ARG A 2 8.46 10.85 -1.25
CA ARG A 2 8.53 9.49 -0.72
C ARG A 2 7.12 8.98 -0.41
N VAL A 3 6.75 7.84 -1.01
CA VAL A 3 5.41 7.27 -0.94
C VAL A 3 5.49 5.87 -0.34
N LEU A 4 4.57 5.55 0.56
CA LEU A 4 4.40 4.20 1.11
C LEU A 4 3.18 3.57 0.46
N ALA A 5 3.37 2.41 -0.15
CA ALA A 5 2.26 1.62 -0.70
C ALA A 5 1.97 0.43 0.21
N LEU A 6 0.70 0.17 0.41
CA LEU A 6 0.22 -0.88 1.31
C LEU A 6 -0.76 -1.79 0.56
N ASP A 7 -0.47 -3.08 0.59
CA ASP A 7 -1.36 -4.13 0.08
C ASP A 7 -1.98 -4.82 1.29
N TYR A 8 -3.14 -4.33 1.71
CA TYR A 8 -3.81 -4.80 2.93
C TYR A 8 -4.38 -6.19 2.76
N GLY A 9 -4.06 -7.06 3.70
CA GLY A 9 -4.71 -8.35 3.88
C GLY A 9 -4.94 -8.57 5.38
N SER A 10 -5.94 -9.37 5.74
CA SER A 10 -6.27 -9.59 7.16
C SER A 10 -5.12 -10.23 7.93
N ALA A 11 -4.38 -11.14 7.30
CA ALA A 11 -3.25 -11.82 7.94
C ALA A 11 -1.98 -10.99 7.87
N ARG A 12 -1.73 -10.33 6.75
CA ARG A 12 -0.50 -9.57 6.50
C ARG A 12 -0.77 -8.38 5.59
N CYS A 13 -0.02 -7.31 5.80
CA CYS A 13 -0.02 -6.15 4.93
C CYS A 13 1.34 -6.04 4.25
N GLY A 14 1.37 -6.16 2.94
CA GLY A 14 2.59 -5.95 2.16
C GLY A 14 2.91 -4.46 2.11
N CYS A 15 4.20 -4.14 2.16
CA CYS A 15 4.66 -2.75 2.22
C CYS A 15 5.78 -2.51 1.21
N ALA A 16 5.74 -1.34 0.57
CA ALA A 16 6.80 -0.89 -0.31
C ALA A 16 6.95 0.63 -0.19
N VAL A 17 8.18 1.10 -0.33
CA VAL A 17 8.43 2.56 -0.25
C VAL A 17 9.14 3.02 -1.51
N SER A 18 8.86 4.25 -1.94
CA SER A 18 9.62 4.89 -2.98
C SER A 18 10.83 5.60 -2.38
N ASP A 19 11.84 5.82 -3.20
CA ASP A 19 12.96 6.68 -2.86
C ASP A 19 12.52 8.16 -2.84
N PRO A 20 13.35 9.09 -2.34
CA PRO A 20 12.97 10.49 -2.28
C PRO A 20 12.63 11.12 -3.64
N THR A 21 13.18 10.58 -4.73
CA THR A 21 12.89 11.08 -6.08
C THR A 21 11.58 10.53 -6.65
N GLY A 22 10.98 9.51 -6.01
CA GLY A 22 9.76 8.89 -6.50
C GLY A 22 9.99 8.02 -7.74
N THR A 23 11.19 7.48 -7.91
CA THR A 23 11.57 6.71 -9.11
C THR A 23 11.52 5.21 -8.87
N LEU A 24 12.07 4.75 -7.73
CA LEU A 24 12.16 3.34 -7.41
C LEU A 24 11.17 2.94 -6.33
N ALA A 25 10.52 1.80 -6.53
CA ALA A 25 9.66 1.17 -5.53
C ALA A 25 10.41 -0.02 -4.93
N THR A 26 10.64 0.00 -3.63
CA THR A 26 11.38 -1.05 -2.93
C THR A 26 10.45 -1.78 -1.97
N PRO A 27 10.27 -3.11 -2.12
CA PRO A 27 9.51 -3.86 -1.14
C PRO A 27 10.27 -3.93 0.18
N ILE A 28 9.53 -3.83 1.29
CA ILE A 28 10.09 -3.91 2.64
C ILE A 28 9.32 -4.96 3.43
N ASP A 29 9.69 -5.20 4.68
CA ASP A 29 9.06 -6.22 5.49
C ASP A 29 7.55 -5.97 5.61
N HIS A 30 6.75 -7.02 5.48
CA HIS A 30 5.32 -6.93 5.68
C HIS A 30 5.00 -6.75 7.16
N ILE A 31 3.77 -6.28 7.42
CA ILE A 31 3.27 -6.11 8.79
C ILE A 31 2.23 -7.18 9.05
N GLU A 32 2.40 -7.92 10.15
CA GLU A 32 1.45 -8.95 10.57
C GLU A 32 0.19 -8.31 11.13
N ARG A 33 -0.95 -8.87 10.78
CA ARG A 33 -2.27 -8.50 11.32
C ARG A 33 -2.49 -6.98 11.36
N PRO A 34 -2.49 -6.33 10.21
CA PRO A 34 -2.55 -4.86 10.16
C PRO A 34 -3.86 -4.29 10.71
N GLY A 35 -4.93 -5.08 10.74
CA GLY A 35 -6.24 -4.63 11.24
C GLY A 35 -6.34 -4.52 12.75
N THR A 36 -5.38 -5.08 13.49
CA THR A 36 -5.35 -4.96 14.95
C THR A 36 -4.84 -3.58 15.34
N ARG A 37 -5.10 -3.17 16.58
CA ARG A 37 -4.56 -1.91 17.10
C ARG A 37 -3.04 -1.87 16.99
N LYS A 38 -2.38 -2.96 17.35
CA LYS A 38 -0.92 -3.09 17.27
C LYS A 38 -0.43 -2.98 15.82
N GLY A 39 -1.14 -3.61 14.89
CA GLY A 39 -0.81 -3.54 13.47
C GLY A 39 -0.93 -2.13 12.92
N LEU A 40 -2.01 -1.43 13.27
CA LEU A 40 -2.20 -0.03 12.86
C LEU A 40 -1.09 0.88 13.38
N VAL A 41 -0.69 0.68 14.64
CA VAL A 41 0.42 1.44 15.22
C VAL A 41 1.71 1.19 14.46
N ARG A 42 1.98 -0.07 14.10
CA ARG A 42 3.18 -0.41 13.33
C ARG A 42 3.20 0.25 11.96
N VAL A 43 2.06 0.28 11.28
CA VAL A 43 1.98 0.96 9.97
C VAL A 43 2.23 2.46 10.14
N ALA A 44 1.61 3.07 11.13
CA ALA A 44 1.80 4.49 11.39
C ALA A 44 3.27 4.82 11.74
N ASP A 45 3.88 3.99 12.58
CA ASP A 45 5.29 4.17 12.95
C ASP A 45 6.22 4.01 11.74
N LEU A 46 5.92 3.04 10.87
CA LEU A 46 6.66 2.83 9.63
C LEU A 46 6.59 4.07 8.74
N ALA A 47 5.41 4.63 8.56
CA ALA A 47 5.21 5.82 7.74
C ALA A 47 6.02 7.00 8.27
N ARG A 48 6.02 7.20 9.58
CA ARG A 48 6.77 8.27 10.21
C ARG A 48 8.29 8.04 10.16
N ALA A 49 8.73 6.81 10.44
CA ALA A 49 10.15 6.47 10.42
C ALA A 49 10.76 6.61 9.03
N ARG A 50 9.98 6.32 8.01
CA ARG A 50 10.41 6.46 6.61
C ARG A 50 10.16 7.85 6.05
N GLU A 51 9.57 8.73 6.83
CA GLU A 51 9.29 10.13 6.44
C GLU A 51 8.51 10.21 5.12
N VAL A 52 7.51 9.34 4.98
CA VAL A 52 6.69 9.34 3.76
C VAL A 52 5.76 10.55 3.74
N GLN A 53 5.51 11.04 2.55
CA GLN A 53 4.66 12.21 2.32
C GLN A 53 3.27 11.84 1.84
N ARG A 54 3.07 10.57 1.48
CA ARG A 54 1.78 10.05 1.01
C ARG A 54 1.74 8.54 1.23
N ILE A 55 0.53 8.04 1.52
CA ILE A 55 0.29 6.61 1.64
C ILE A 55 -0.74 6.22 0.58
N VAL A 56 -0.46 5.14 -0.15
CA VAL A 56 -1.35 4.58 -1.16
C VAL A 56 -1.76 3.18 -0.72
N VAL A 57 -3.06 2.94 -0.63
CA VAL A 57 -3.62 1.63 -0.25
C VAL A 57 -4.29 1.02 -1.47
N GLY A 58 -3.89 -0.19 -1.84
CA GLY A 58 -4.53 -0.91 -2.93
C GLY A 58 -5.96 -1.29 -2.57
N LEU A 59 -6.91 -0.96 -3.43
CA LEU A 59 -8.32 -1.24 -3.20
C LEU A 59 -8.78 -2.41 -4.07
N PRO A 60 -9.09 -3.58 -3.47
CA PRO A 60 -9.49 -4.77 -4.24
C PRO A 60 -10.98 -4.73 -4.60
N LEU A 61 -11.30 -4.12 -5.74
CA LEU A 61 -12.66 -4.11 -6.27
C LEU A 61 -12.96 -5.41 -7.02
N GLY A 62 -14.24 -5.77 -7.09
CA GLY A 62 -14.68 -6.87 -7.94
C GLY A 62 -14.48 -6.53 -9.41
N LEU A 63 -14.54 -7.54 -10.28
CA LEU A 63 -14.27 -7.38 -11.72
C LEU A 63 -15.13 -6.32 -12.39
N SER A 64 -16.37 -6.15 -11.94
CA SER A 64 -17.28 -5.14 -12.48
C SER A 64 -17.17 -3.78 -11.78
N GLY A 65 -16.19 -3.62 -10.88
CA GLY A 65 -16.00 -2.38 -10.16
C GLY A 65 -16.83 -2.23 -8.90
N HIS A 66 -17.51 -3.30 -8.48
CA HIS A 66 -18.34 -3.27 -7.27
C HIS A 66 -17.53 -3.58 -6.01
N ASP A 67 -18.03 -3.14 -4.86
CA ASP A 67 -17.43 -3.46 -3.57
C ASP A 67 -17.73 -4.90 -3.17
N THR A 68 -16.69 -5.62 -2.77
CA THR A 68 -16.80 -6.94 -2.13
C THR A 68 -16.61 -6.77 -0.62
N ASP A 69 -16.73 -7.85 0.14
CA ASP A 69 -16.46 -7.80 1.59
C ASP A 69 -15.02 -7.36 1.86
N GLN A 70 -14.07 -7.83 1.05
CA GLN A 70 -12.67 -7.43 1.17
C GLN A 70 -12.48 -5.95 0.85
N THR A 71 -13.21 -5.43 -0.14
CA THR A 71 -13.18 -4.00 -0.48
C THR A 71 -13.63 -3.15 0.70
N ARG A 72 -14.73 -3.53 1.32
CA ARG A 72 -15.28 -2.80 2.49
C ARG A 72 -14.32 -2.85 3.67
N GLU A 73 -13.72 -4.00 3.95
CA GLU A 73 -12.74 -4.13 5.02
C GLU A 73 -11.53 -3.22 4.77
N THR A 74 -11.06 -3.17 3.54
CA THR A 74 -9.92 -2.33 3.16
C THR A 74 -10.26 -0.84 3.32
N ARG A 75 -11.46 -0.40 2.91
CA ARG A 75 -11.89 0.98 3.07
C ARG A 75 -11.96 1.38 4.55
N GLU A 76 -12.53 0.52 5.38
CA GLU A 76 -12.63 0.77 6.83
C GLU A 76 -11.25 0.86 7.46
N TRP A 77 -10.36 -0.02 7.07
CA TRP A 77 -8.98 0.00 7.56
C TRP A 77 -8.25 1.28 7.14
N ALA A 78 -8.41 1.68 5.90
CA ALA A 78 -7.81 2.92 5.39
C ALA A 78 -8.31 4.15 6.16
N ASP A 79 -9.59 4.17 6.54
CA ASP A 79 -10.15 5.26 7.33
C ASP A 79 -9.50 5.33 8.72
N LYS A 80 -9.31 4.17 9.37
CA LYS A 80 -8.63 4.11 10.66
C LYS A 80 -7.17 4.55 10.54
N LEU A 81 -6.51 4.15 9.47
CA LEU A 81 -5.13 4.54 9.21
C LEU A 81 -5.02 6.05 9.01
N ARG A 82 -5.97 6.65 8.28
CA ARG A 82 -5.99 8.09 8.04
C ARG A 82 -5.96 8.89 9.33
N ASP A 83 -6.76 8.44 10.32
CA ASP A 83 -6.80 9.12 11.61
C ASP A 83 -5.48 9.01 12.34
N ARG A 84 -4.77 7.92 12.19
CA ARG A 84 -3.51 7.69 12.90
C ARG A 84 -2.31 8.39 12.29
N VAL A 85 -2.30 8.59 10.99
CA VAL A 85 -1.14 9.16 10.29
C VAL A 85 -1.32 10.62 9.90
N ALA A 86 -2.48 11.21 10.20
CA ALA A 86 -2.73 12.62 9.87
C ALA A 86 -1.54 13.48 10.32
N PRO A 87 -1.09 14.44 9.52
CA PRO A 87 -1.69 14.94 8.29
C PRO A 87 -1.21 14.25 7.00
N ILE A 88 -0.55 13.09 7.08
CA ILE A 88 -0.11 12.36 5.88
C ILE A 88 -1.36 11.90 5.12
N PRO A 89 -1.52 12.27 3.84
CA PRO A 89 -2.68 11.84 3.07
C PRO A 89 -2.63 10.35 2.76
N VAL A 90 -3.79 9.69 2.86
CA VAL A 90 -3.98 8.28 2.54
C VAL A 90 -4.99 8.21 1.40
N GLU A 91 -4.59 7.64 0.26
CA GLU A 91 -5.48 7.47 -0.87
C GLU A 91 -5.66 6.00 -1.21
N LEU A 92 -6.80 5.68 -1.79
CA LEU A 92 -7.09 4.34 -2.28
C LEU A 92 -6.78 4.28 -3.77
N PHE A 93 -6.18 3.18 -4.22
CA PHE A 93 -5.82 2.97 -5.62
C PHE A 93 -6.44 1.66 -6.10
N ASP A 94 -7.24 1.72 -7.16
CA ASP A 94 -7.95 0.57 -7.70
C ASP A 94 -6.95 -0.46 -8.25
N GLU A 95 -6.88 -1.63 -7.59
CA GLU A 95 -5.97 -2.70 -7.97
C GLU A 95 -6.26 -3.31 -9.34
N ARG A 96 -7.46 -3.10 -9.90
CA ARG A 96 -7.78 -3.59 -11.25
C ARG A 96 -6.88 -2.96 -12.32
N PHE A 97 -6.29 -1.81 -12.02
CA PHE A 97 -5.40 -1.11 -12.94
C PHE A 97 -3.92 -1.42 -12.69
N THR A 98 -3.62 -2.46 -11.91
CA THR A 98 -2.26 -2.82 -11.56
C THR A 98 -1.92 -4.25 -11.99
N THR A 99 -0.62 -4.54 -12.02
CA THR A 99 -0.11 -5.89 -12.26
C THR A 99 0.27 -6.61 -10.96
N ALA A 100 -0.21 -6.12 -9.82
CA ALA A 100 0.16 -6.63 -8.50
C ALA A 100 -0.13 -8.11 -8.32
N ILE A 101 -1.22 -8.62 -8.91
CA ILE A 101 -1.58 -10.04 -8.83
C ILE A 101 -0.49 -10.90 -9.48
N ALA A 102 0.04 -10.48 -10.61
CA ALA A 102 1.11 -11.22 -11.30
C ALA A 102 2.39 -11.26 -10.47
N ALA A 103 2.68 -10.22 -9.71
CA ALA A 103 3.87 -10.14 -8.86
C ALA A 103 3.86 -11.19 -7.74
N ARG A 104 2.70 -11.71 -7.38
CA ARG A 104 2.57 -12.73 -6.31
C ARG A 104 3.08 -14.10 -6.70
N SER A 105 3.38 -14.34 -7.96
CA SER A 105 3.83 -15.65 -8.45
C SER A 105 5.34 -15.77 -8.63
N GLY A 106 6.11 -14.76 -8.26
CA GLY A 106 7.55 -14.73 -8.53
C GLY A 106 8.44 -15.18 -7.38
N ASP A 107 9.70 -14.73 -7.43
CA ASP A 107 10.74 -15.03 -6.45
C ASP A 107 10.35 -14.59 -5.04
N THR A 108 10.78 -15.34 -4.04
CA THR A 108 10.34 -15.18 -2.65
C THR A 108 11.38 -14.56 -1.71
N ARG A 109 12.37 -13.85 -2.22
CA ARG A 109 13.37 -13.16 -1.37
C ARG A 109 12.74 -12.13 -0.45
N THR A 110 11.61 -11.55 -0.90
CA THR A 110 10.77 -10.68 -0.11
C THR A 110 9.39 -11.33 -0.07
N SER A 111 8.56 -11.02 0.92
CA SER A 111 7.23 -11.61 0.99
C SER A 111 6.44 -11.27 -0.29
N GLU A 112 5.60 -12.19 -0.73
CA GLU A 112 4.75 -11.98 -1.91
C GLU A 112 3.88 -10.73 -1.76
N ASP A 113 3.38 -10.47 -0.54
CA ASP A 113 2.55 -9.32 -0.26
C ASP A 113 3.33 -8.02 -0.48
N SER A 114 4.59 -7.98 -0.05
CA SER A 114 5.42 -6.78 -0.23
C SER A 114 5.83 -6.58 -1.69
N ARG A 115 6.01 -7.67 -2.45
CA ARG A 115 6.26 -7.55 -3.88
C ARG A 115 5.04 -7.02 -4.62
N ALA A 116 3.84 -7.45 -4.21
CA ALA A 116 2.61 -6.91 -4.76
C ALA A 116 2.48 -5.41 -4.44
N ALA A 117 2.86 -5.02 -3.23
CA ALA A 117 2.88 -3.61 -2.85
C ALA A 117 3.88 -2.80 -3.68
N ALA A 118 5.03 -3.38 -3.99
CA ALA A 118 6.03 -2.71 -4.83
C ALA A 118 5.51 -2.49 -6.25
N VAL A 119 4.83 -3.48 -6.84
CA VAL A 119 4.24 -3.34 -8.17
C VAL A 119 3.11 -2.31 -8.16
N LEU A 120 2.28 -2.33 -7.12
CA LEU A 120 1.24 -1.33 -6.91
C LEU A 120 1.84 0.08 -6.89
N LEU A 121 2.95 0.25 -6.18
CA LEU A 121 3.63 1.54 -6.08
C LEU A 121 4.23 1.96 -7.42
N GLU A 122 4.86 1.05 -8.15
CA GLU A 122 5.39 1.34 -9.48
C GLU A 122 4.29 1.85 -10.41
N ASP A 123 3.13 1.20 -10.40
CA ASP A 123 2.00 1.59 -11.24
C ASP A 123 1.46 2.96 -10.82
N TRP A 124 1.35 3.20 -9.51
CA TRP A 124 0.92 4.51 -9.01
C TRP A 124 1.90 5.61 -9.40
N LEU A 125 3.19 5.37 -9.22
CA LEU A 125 4.24 6.34 -9.57
C LEU A 125 4.21 6.67 -11.07
N ALA A 126 4.00 5.66 -11.92
CA ALA A 126 3.91 5.87 -13.36
C ALA A 126 2.76 6.78 -13.74
N LEU A 127 1.61 6.64 -13.07
CA LEU A 127 0.42 7.46 -13.33
C LEU A 127 0.52 8.87 -12.75
N HIS A 128 1.40 9.08 -11.77
CA HIS A 128 1.48 10.35 -11.05
C HIS A 128 2.83 11.06 -11.21
N ARG A 129 3.56 10.77 -12.28
CA ARG A 129 4.89 11.37 -12.51
C ARG A 129 4.88 12.88 -12.54
N SER A 130 3.84 13.48 -13.11
CA SER A 130 3.74 14.94 -13.18
C SER A 130 3.54 15.58 -11.82
N ASP A 131 2.95 14.84 -10.87
CA ASP A 131 2.72 15.33 -9.51
C ASP A 131 3.99 15.25 -8.65
N ILE A 132 4.91 14.36 -9.02
CA ILE A 132 6.15 14.09 -8.29
C ILE A 132 7.29 14.99 -8.75
N ALA A 133 7.31 15.24 -10.03
CA ALA A 133 8.31 16.14 -10.62
C ALA A 133 8.07 17.60 -10.20
#